data_c7fafafd62758b13745d776d55f51e0c
#
_entry.id   c7fafafd62758b13745d776d55f51e0c
#
_cell.length_a   1.000
_cell.length_b   1.000
_cell.length_c   1.000
_cell.angle_alpha   90.00
_cell.angle_beta   90.00
_cell.angle_gamma   90.00
#
_symmetry.space_group_name_H-M   'P 1'
#
loop_
_entity.id
_entity.type
_entity.pdbx_description
1 polymer ?
#
loop_
_entity_poly.entity_id
_entity_poly.type
_entity_poly.pdbx_seq_one_letter_code
_entity_poly.pdbx_strand_id
1 'polypeptide(L)'
;HSFPTRRSSDLGVLFLPINAGVGGLIPLIIMAIIAFPMTFFAHRGLTRFVLSGKNPGEDITEVVEEHFGVGAGKLITLLYFFAIYPILLVYSVAITNTVESFMLHQLHMTPPPRAILSLILIVGMMTIVRFGEQMIVKAMSVLVFPFVAALMLLACYLIPQWNGAALETLSLSSASATGNGLLMTLWLAIPVMVFSFNHSPIISSFAVAKREEYGNGAEKKCSSILARAHIMMVLTVMFFVFSCVLS
;
A
#
# COMPACT_ATOMS: atom_id res chain seq x y z
N HIS A 1 7.92 6.01 -34.58
CA HIS A 1 8.22 6.38 -33.19
C HIS A 1 7.40 5.45 -32.29
N SER A 2 8.00 4.32 -31.90
CA SER A 2 7.46 3.41 -30.92
C SER A 2 7.67 4.04 -29.55
N PHE A 3 6.57 4.37 -28.84
CA PHE A 3 6.61 4.67 -27.41
C PHE A 3 7.20 3.45 -26.68
N PRO A 4 8.25 3.59 -25.89
CA PRO A 4 8.68 2.51 -25.02
C PRO A 4 7.54 2.28 -24.02
N THR A 5 6.90 1.11 -24.11
CA THR A 5 6.00 0.62 -23.07
C THR A 5 6.83 0.55 -21.79
N ARG A 6 6.69 1.57 -20.93
CA ARG A 6 7.21 1.54 -19.56
C ARG A 6 6.58 0.33 -18.89
N ARG A 7 7.37 -0.73 -18.73
CA ARG A 7 7.05 -1.81 -17.80
C ARG A 7 7.12 -1.21 -16.40
N SER A 8 5.98 -0.78 -15.90
CA SER A 8 5.87 -0.30 -14.54
C SER A 8 5.90 -1.49 -13.59
N SER A 9 6.92 -1.57 -12.77
CA SER A 9 6.99 -2.48 -11.63
C SER A 9 6.13 -1.91 -10.51
N ASP A 10 4.96 -2.46 -10.34
CA ASP A 10 3.82 -1.82 -9.69
C ASP A 10 3.68 -2.18 -8.21
N LEU A 11 4.70 -1.96 -7.42
CA LEU A 11 4.60 -1.98 -5.97
C LEU A 11 4.34 -0.56 -5.48
N GLY A 12 3.15 -0.27 -4.93
CA GLY A 12 2.66 1.08 -4.63
C GLY A 12 3.66 2.02 -3.95
N VAL A 13 4.47 1.52 -2.99
CA VAL A 13 5.52 2.29 -2.32
C VAL A 13 6.64 2.70 -3.28
N LEU A 14 7.00 1.84 -4.24
CA LEU A 14 8.05 2.11 -5.23
C LEU A 14 7.57 3.05 -6.35
N PHE A 15 6.26 3.18 -6.55
CA PHE A 15 5.67 4.17 -7.47
C PHE A 15 5.61 5.58 -6.92
N LEU A 16 5.50 5.69 -5.60
CA LEU A 16 5.33 6.97 -4.95
C LEU A 16 6.44 7.97 -5.33
N PRO A 17 7.75 7.58 -5.34
CA PRO A 17 8.82 8.49 -5.79
C PRO A 17 8.66 8.97 -7.22
N ILE A 18 8.24 8.09 -8.14
CA ILE A 18 8.07 8.42 -9.56
C ILE A 18 6.97 9.47 -9.73
N ASN A 19 5.81 9.24 -9.12
CA ASN A 19 4.68 10.16 -9.23
C ASN A 19 4.89 11.46 -8.44
N ALA A 20 5.56 11.37 -7.30
CA ALA A 20 5.88 12.53 -6.47
C ALA A 20 6.96 13.41 -7.12
N GLY A 21 7.99 12.79 -7.73
CA GLY A 21 9.07 13.51 -8.41
C GLY A 21 8.60 14.31 -9.62
N VAL A 22 7.59 13.85 -10.34
CA VAL A 22 6.99 14.57 -11.48
C VAL A 22 6.36 15.90 -11.05
N GLY A 23 5.78 15.97 -9.85
CA GLY A 23 5.11 17.18 -9.35
C GLY A 23 6.00 18.19 -8.64
N GLY A 24 7.27 17.83 -8.37
CA GLY A 24 8.18 18.65 -7.57
C GLY A 24 7.99 18.48 -6.05
N LEU A 25 8.75 19.24 -5.28
CA LEU A 25 8.85 19.06 -3.83
C LEU A 25 7.62 19.55 -3.05
N ILE A 26 6.92 20.57 -3.54
CA ILE A 26 5.73 21.12 -2.85
C ILE A 26 4.57 20.09 -2.78
N PRO A 27 4.12 19.46 -3.88
CA PRO A 27 3.14 18.39 -3.83
C PRO A 27 3.57 17.23 -2.91
N LEU A 28 4.86 16.88 -2.91
CA LEU A 28 5.39 15.84 -2.05
C LEU A 28 5.26 16.16 -0.56
N ILE A 29 5.57 17.38 -0.15
CA ILE A 29 5.41 17.85 1.24
C ILE A 29 3.93 17.82 1.64
N ILE A 30 3.05 18.31 0.78
CA ILE A 30 1.60 18.30 1.01
C ILE A 30 1.11 16.85 1.17
N MET A 31 1.53 15.94 0.30
CA MET A 31 1.20 14.52 0.40
C MET A 31 1.71 13.89 1.69
N ALA A 32 2.93 14.22 2.13
CA ALA A 32 3.49 13.72 3.37
C ALA A 32 2.66 14.13 4.60
N ILE A 33 2.17 15.37 4.60
CA ILE A 33 1.32 15.89 5.69
C ILE A 33 -0.05 15.22 5.67
N ILE A 34 -0.64 15.02 4.49
CA ILE A 34 -1.99 14.45 4.35
C ILE A 34 -1.99 12.92 4.54
N ALA A 35 -0.88 12.23 4.25
CA ALA A 35 -0.79 10.78 4.30
C ALA A 35 -1.22 10.19 5.65
N PHE A 36 -0.73 10.74 6.76
CA PHE A 36 -1.07 10.24 8.10
C PHE A 36 -2.55 10.43 8.44
N PRO A 37 -3.13 11.64 8.43
CA PRO A 37 -4.53 11.81 8.81
C PRO A 37 -5.47 11.04 7.89
N MET A 38 -5.22 11.04 6.59
CA MET A 38 -6.05 10.33 5.62
C MET A 38 -6.11 8.82 5.92
N THR A 39 -4.97 8.18 6.07
CA THR A 39 -4.89 6.73 6.30
C THR A 39 -5.33 6.35 7.71
N PHE A 40 -4.89 7.10 8.71
CA PHE A 40 -5.23 6.81 10.11
C PHE A 40 -6.72 6.93 10.37
N PHE A 41 -7.37 8.02 9.95
CA PHE A 41 -8.80 8.21 10.20
C PHE A 41 -9.65 7.23 9.41
N ALA A 42 -9.27 6.89 8.16
CA ALA A 42 -9.97 5.89 7.38
C ALA A 42 -9.93 4.50 8.06
N HIS A 43 -8.74 4.03 8.44
CA HIS A 43 -8.58 2.73 9.09
C HIS A 43 -9.15 2.70 10.51
N ARG A 44 -9.05 3.80 11.26
CA ARG A 44 -9.70 3.92 12.57
C ARG A 44 -11.23 3.89 12.43
N GLY A 45 -11.78 4.59 11.44
CA GLY A 45 -13.22 4.57 11.16
C GLY A 45 -13.70 3.15 10.84
N LEU A 46 -12.99 2.45 9.96
CA LEU A 46 -13.28 1.06 9.61
C LEU A 46 -13.19 0.14 10.83
N THR A 47 -12.14 0.27 11.64
CA THR A 47 -11.98 -0.50 12.89
C THR A 47 -13.16 -0.28 13.84
N ARG A 48 -13.55 0.97 14.07
CA ARG A 48 -14.70 1.32 14.93
C ARG A 48 -16.00 0.74 14.40
N PHE A 49 -16.18 0.78 13.09
CA PHE A 49 -17.35 0.21 12.45
C PHE A 49 -17.42 -1.29 12.67
N VAL A 50 -16.34 -2.04 12.42
CA VAL A 50 -16.30 -3.49 12.67
C VAL A 50 -16.53 -3.81 14.15
N LEU A 51 -15.95 -3.02 15.07
CA LEU A 51 -16.16 -3.21 16.51
C LEU A 51 -17.57 -2.86 17.00
N SER A 52 -18.40 -2.18 16.20
CA SER A 52 -19.80 -1.86 16.54
C SER A 52 -20.77 -3.02 16.32
N GLY A 53 -20.35 -4.12 15.65
CA GLY A 53 -21.15 -5.33 15.50
C GLY A 53 -21.49 -5.96 16.84
N LYS A 54 -22.63 -6.63 16.96
CA LYS A 54 -23.10 -7.23 18.23
C LYS A 54 -22.30 -8.46 18.61
N ASN A 55 -21.98 -9.31 17.64
CA ASN A 55 -21.30 -10.56 17.91
C ASN A 55 -19.78 -10.42 17.76
N PRO A 56 -18.99 -10.96 18.71
CA PRO A 56 -17.54 -11.07 18.50
C PRO A 56 -17.28 -12.03 17.33
N GLY A 57 -16.40 -11.65 16.42
CA GLY A 57 -16.05 -12.47 15.26
C GLY A 57 -16.70 -12.05 13.94
N GLU A 58 -17.69 -11.15 13.97
CA GLU A 58 -18.29 -10.61 12.75
C GLU A 58 -17.32 -9.68 12.02
N ASP A 59 -17.20 -9.90 10.71
CA ASP A 59 -16.41 -9.06 9.84
C ASP A 59 -17.21 -7.83 9.34
N ILE A 60 -16.61 -7.03 8.48
CA ILE A 60 -17.24 -5.81 7.95
C ILE A 60 -18.55 -6.11 7.21
N THR A 61 -18.65 -7.24 6.51
CA THR A 61 -19.83 -7.57 5.69
C THR A 61 -21.04 -7.91 6.56
N GLU A 62 -20.81 -8.66 7.61
CA GLU A 62 -21.82 -9.04 8.60
C GLU A 62 -22.28 -7.83 9.42
N VAL A 63 -21.35 -6.98 9.83
CA VAL A 63 -21.68 -5.73 10.57
C VAL A 63 -22.49 -4.76 9.72
N VAL A 64 -22.23 -4.67 8.41
CA VAL A 64 -23.06 -3.87 7.48
C VAL A 64 -24.45 -4.48 7.36
N GLU A 65 -24.56 -5.80 7.26
CA GLU A 65 -25.86 -6.49 7.20
C GLU A 65 -26.67 -6.24 8.48
N GLU A 66 -26.02 -6.29 9.64
CA GLU A 66 -26.65 -6.00 10.93
C GLU A 66 -27.23 -4.58 11.02
N HIS A 67 -26.44 -3.57 10.56
CA HIS A 67 -26.84 -2.16 10.71
C HIS A 67 -27.77 -1.66 9.59
N PHE A 68 -27.62 -2.18 8.38
CA PHE A 68 -28.27 -1.66 7.17
C PHE A 68 -29.14 -2.69 6.43
N GLY A 69 -29.17 -3.93 6.93
CA GLY A 69 -29.95 -5.03 6.37
C GLY A 69 -29.25 -5.84 5.29
N VAL A 70 -29.81 -6.99 4.97
CA VAL A 70 -29.23 -8.03 4.08
C VAL A 70 -28.87 -7.47 2.69
N GLY A 71 -29.68 -6.56 2.15
CA GLY A 71 -29.42 -5.94 0.85
C GLY A 71 -28.14 -5.13 0.84
N ALA A 72 -27.90 -4.35 1.89
CA ALA A 72 -26.70 -3.55 2.06
C ALA A 72 -25.48 -4.44 2.31
N GLY A 73 -25.59 -5.50 3.11
CA GLY A 73 -24.53 -6.48 3.31
C GLY A 73 -24.07 -7.12 2.00
N LYS A 74 -24.99 -7.58 1.16
CA LYS A 74 -24.68 -8.14 -0.16
C LYS A 74 -24.03 -7.12 -1.08
N LEU A 75 -24.51 -5.87 -1.09
CA LEU A 75 -23.91 -4.78 -1.89
C LEU A 75 -22.47 -4.50 -1.45
N ILE A 76 -22.23 -4.38 -0.15
CA ILE A 76 -20.87 -4.15 0.38
C ILE A 76 -19.95 -5.32 0.06
N THR A 77 -20.40 -6.56 0.18
CA THR A 77 -19.61 -7.74 -0.21
C THR A 77 -19.21 -7.68 -1.68
N LEU A 78 -20.14 -7.31 -2.55
CA LEU A 78 -19.87 -7.17 -3.98
C LEU A 78 -18.88 -6.02 -4.27
N LEU A 79 -19.08 -4.86 -3.64
CA LEU A 79 -18.16 -3.72 -3.79
C LEU A 79 -16.77 -4.05 -3.24
N TYR A 80 -16.69 -4.76 -2.13
CA TYR A 80 -15.43 -5.20 -1.54
C TYR A 80 -14.68 -6.18 -2.46
N PHE A 81 -15.42 -7.11 -3.09
CA PHE A 81 -14.86 -7.98 -4.12
C PHE A 81 -14.26 -7.17 -5.28
N PHE A 82 -15.02 -6.22 -5.83
CA PHE A 82 -14.53 -5.37 -6.92
C PHE A 82 -13.40 -4.42 -6.51
N ALA A 83 -13.29 -4.05 -5.25
CA ALA A 83 -12.17 -3.26 -4.74
C ALA A 83 -10.90 -4.09 -4.59
N ILE A 84 -11.01 -5.34 -4.08
CA ILE A 84 -9.85 -6.20 -3.81
C ILE A 84 -9.34 -6.88 -5.09
N TYR A 85 -10.22 -7.31 -5.98
CA TYR A 85 -9.86 -8.08 -7.17
C TYR A 85 -8.82 -7.37 -8.08
N PRO A 86 -8.98 -6.09 -8.44
CA PRO A 86 -7.96 -5.38 -9.21
C PRO A 86 -6.61 -5.28 -8.49
N ILE A 87 -6.62 -5.15 -7.16
CA ILE A 87 -5.40 -5.10 -6.35
C ILE A 87 -4.66 -6.44 -6.45
N LEU A 88 -5.36 -7.56 -6.35
CA LEU A 88 -4.79 -8.89 -6.52
C LEU A 88 -4.22 -9.10 -7.92
N LEU A 89 -4.89 -8.58 -8.96
CA LEU A 89 -4.37 -8.62 -10.33
C LEU A 89 -3.06 -7.84 -10.45
N VAL A 90 -2.99 -6.63 -9.90
CA VAL A 90 -1.76 -5.82 -9.89
C VAL A 90 -0.62 -6.58 -9.18
N TYR A 91 -0.87 -7.18 -8.02
CA TYR A 91 0.14 -7.98 -7.31
C TYR A 91 0.57 -9.22 -8.10
N SER A 92 -0.36 -9.91 -8.77
CA SER A 92 -0.04 -11.06 -9.62
C SER A 92 0.87 -10.68 -10.78
N VAL A 93 0.61 -9.54 -11.42
CA VAL A 93 1.47 -8.98 -12.49
C VAL A 93 2.83 -8.58 -11.93
N ALA A 94 2.85 -7.90 -10.77
CA ALA A 94 4.08 -7.43 -10.15
C ALA A 94 5.00 -8.59 -9.76
N ILE A 95 4.48 -9.63 -9.10
CA ILE A 95 5.29 -10.80 -8.71
C ILE A 95 5.83 -11.55 -9.93
N THR A 96 5.01 -11.68 -10.99
CA THR A 96 5.44 -12.31 -12.24
C THR A 96 6.57 -11.52 -12.88
N ASN A 97 6.46 -10.20 -12.98
CA ASN A 97 7.50 -9.33 -13.52
C ASN A 97 8.79 -9.39 -12.69
N THR A 98 8.66 -9.42 -11.37
CA THR A 98 9.81 -9.49 -10.45
C THR A 98 10.57 -10.80 -10.62
N VAL A 99 9.85 -11.92 -10.67
CA VAL A 99 10.49 -13.24 -10.84
C VAL A 99 11.09 -13.37 -12.25
N GLU A 100 10.40 -12.91 -13.30
CA GLU A 100 10.93 -12.88 -14.67
C GLU A 100 12.24 -12.07 -14.73
N SER A 101 12.25 -10.87 -14.13
CA SER A 101 13.43 -10.01 -14.08
C SER A 101 14.58 -10.64 -13.27
N PHE A 102 14.26 -11.28 -12.15
CA PHE A 102 15.25 -11.99 -11.35
C PHE A 102 15.88 -13.16 -12.10
N MET A 103 15.08 -13.96 -12.81
CA MET A 103 15.58 -15.06 -13.64
C MET A 103 16.52 -14.56 -14.74
N LEU A 104 16.13 -13.47 -15.43
CA LEU A 104 16.92 -12.89 -16.52
C LEU A 104 18.23 -12.25 -16.05
N HIS A 105 18.17 -11.43 -15.01
CA HIS A 105 19.29 -10.56 -14.64
C HIS A 105 20.18 -11.11 -13.54
N GLN A 106 19.64 -11.96 -12.66
CA GLN A 106 20.41 -12.52 -11.55
C GLN A 106 20.84 -13.98 -11.78
N LEU A 107 19.93 -14.78 -12.34
CA LEU A 107 20.20 -16.19 -12.62
C LEU A 107 20.72 -16.43 -14.04
N HIS A 108 20.65 -15.42 -14.93
CA HIS A 108 21.01 -15.51 -16.34
C HIS A 108 20.28 -16.67 -17.06
N MET A 109 19.05 -16.98 -16.63
CA MET A 109 18.21 -18.04 -17.19
C MET A 109 17.11 -17.41 -18.04
N THR A 110 16.76 -18.09 -19.13
CA THR A 110 15.57 -17.74 -19.93
C THR A 110 14.31 -18.11 -19.13
N PRO A 111 13.43 -17.16 -18.79
CA PRO A 111 12.20 -17.48 -18.08
C PRO A 111 11.26 -18.30 -18.96
N PRO A 112 10.42 -19.16 -18.37
CA PRO A 112 9.37 -19.85 -19.12
C PRO A 112 8.35 -18.85 -19.68
N PRO A 113 7.50 -19.27 -20.63
CA PRO A 113 6.43 -18.40 -21.15
C PRO A 113 5.65 -17.76 -20.01
N ARG A 114 5.38 -16.45 -20.11
CA ARG A 114 4.78 -15.63 -19.05
C ARG A 114 3.50 -16.24 -18.46
N ALA A 115 2.66 -16.86 -19.31
CA ALA A 115 1.43 -17.52 -18.87
C ALA A 115 1.72 -18.70 -17.92
N ILE A 116 2.74 -19.49 -18.20
CA ILE A 116 3.13 -20.63 -17.36
C ILE A 116 3.75 -20.13 -16.05
N LEU A 117 4.64 -19.14 -16.12
CA LEU A 117 5.25 -18.54 -14.94
C LEU A 117 4.20 -17.96 -13.99
N SER A 118 3.28 -17.16 -14.52
CA SER A 118 2.21 -16.56 -13.71
C SER A 118 1.28 -17.62 -13.10
N LEU A 119 0.95 -18.67 -13.84
CA LEU A 119 0.13 -19.77 -13.34
C LEU A 119 0.82 -20.50 -12.17
N ILE A 120 2.09 -20.84 -12.31
CA ILE A 120 2.88 -21.49 -11.25
C ILE A 120 2.91 -20.60 -9.99
N LEU A 121 3.15 -19.30 -10.16
CA LEU A 121 3.22 -18.37 -9.03
C LEU A 121 1.86 -18.22 -8.34
N ILE A 122 0.77 -18.08 -9.10
CA ILE A 122 -0.58 -17.97 -8.53
C ILE A 122 -0.98 -19.25 -7.79
N VAL A 123 -0.76 -20.42 -8.41
CA VAL A 123 -1.05 -21.71 -7.74
C VAL A 123 -0.20 -21.89 -6.50
N GLY A 124 1.08 -21.52 -6.56
CA GLY A 124 1.97 -21.53 -5.39
C GLY A 124 1.46 -20.64 -4.26
N MET A 125 1.05 -19.41 -4.57
CA MET A 125 0.46 -18.49 -3.59
C MET A 125 -0.84 -19.02 -3.00
N MET A 126 -1.73 -19.56 -3.83
CA MET A 126 -2.98 -20.20 -3.35
C MET A 126 -2.71 -21.39 -2.43
N THR A 127 -1.69 -22.17 -2.74
CA THR A 127 -1.26 -23.30 -1.89
C THR A 127 -0.77 -22.80 -0.52
N ILE A 128 0.02 -21.73 -0.48
CA ILE A 128 0.48 -21.12 0.77
C ILE A 128 -0.71 -20.65 1.61
N VAL A 129 -1.69 -19.98 0.98
CA VAL A 129 -2.90 -19.50 1.67
C VAL A 129 -3.67 -20.67 2.31
N ARG A 130 -3.69 -21.83 1.67
CA ARG A 130 -4.36 -23.03 2.19
C ARG A 130 -3.74 -23.57 3.50
N PHE A 131 -2.45 -23.31 3.76
CA PHE A 131 -1.78 -23.77 4.99
C PHE A 131 -2.14 -22.97 6.24
N GLY A 132 -2.95 -21.94 6.10
CA GLY A 132 -3.56 -21.22 7.21
C GLY A 132 -3.01 -19.80 7.40
N GLU A 133 -3.89 -18.98 7.88
CA GLU A 133 -3.68 -17.54 8.10
C GLU A 133 -2.51 -17.25 9.05
N GLN A 134 -2.34 -18.06 10.09
CA GLN A 134 -1.27 -17.89 11.09
C GLN A 134 0.14 -18.02 10.50
N MET A 135 0.34 -18.95 9.56
CA MET A 135 1.64 -19.13 8.90
C MET A 135 1.96 -17.95 7.99
N ILE A 136 0.95 -17.43 7.28
CA ILE A 136 1.10 -16.25 6.42
C ILE A 136 1.49 -15.03 7.27
N VAL A 137 0.76 -14.77 8.35
CA VAL A 137 1.04 -13.65 9.26
C VAL A 137 2.45 -13.77 9.85
N LYS A 138 2.88 -14.95 10.26
CA LYS A 138 4.23 -15.20 10.78
C LYS A 138 5.29 -14.97 9.70
N ALA A 139 5.12 -15.48 8.49
CA ALA A 139 6.04 -15.28 7.38
C ALA A 139 6.14 -13.80 7.00
N MET A 140 5.00 -13.10 6.88
CA MET A 140 4.95 -11.67 6.59
C MET A 140 5.63 -10.84 7.68
N SER A 141 5.43 -11.16 8.95
CA SER A 141 6.08 -10.44 10.06
C SER A 141 7.61 -10.56 10.01
N VAL A 142 8.13 -11.70 9.60
CA VAL A 142 9.59 -11.90 9.44
C VAL A 142 10.11 -11.17 8.20
N LEU A 143 9.38 -11.19 7.08
CA LEU A 143 9.80 -10.57 5.82
C LEU A 143 9.77 -9.04 5.85
N VAL A 144 8.91 -8.44 6.67
CA VAL A 144 8.81 -6.97 6.80
C VAL A 144 10.12 -6.36 7.31
N PHE A 145 10.81 -6.99 8.26
CA PHE A 145 12.05 -6.44 8.82
C PHE A 145 13.18 -6.29 7.79
N PRO A 146 13.57 -7.33 7.01
CA PRO A 146 14.60 -7.16 6.00
C PRO A 146 14.15 -6.24 4.86
N PHE A 147 12.85 -6.20 4.52
CA PHE A 147 12.33 -5.30 3.51
C PHE A 147 12.45 -3.83 3.95
N VAL A 148 12.01 -3.49 5.16
CA VAL A 148 12.14 -2.13 5.71
C VAL A 148 13.62 -1.76 5.86
N ALA A 149 14.46 -2.69 6.34
CA ALA A 149 15.89 -2.46 6.44
C ALA A 149 16.53 -2.17 5.07
N ALA A 150 16.19 -2.92 4.04
CA ALA A 150 16.67 -2.67 2.67
C ALA A 150 16.25 -1.29 2.14
N LEU A 151 14.99 -0.88 2.34
CA LEU A 151 14.51 0.45 1.96
C LEU A 151 15.25 1.56 2.72
N MET A 152 15.48 1.38 4.03
CA MET A 152 16.22 2.34 4.85
C MET A 152 17.68 2.43 4.45
N LEU A 153 18.34 1.31 4.18
CA LEU A 153 19.72 1.29 3.70
C LEU A 153 19.84 1.98 2.34
N LEU A 154 18.90 1.73 1.43
CA LEU A 154 18.86 2.41 0.14
C LEU A 154 18.65 3.91 0.32
N ALA A 155 17.69 4.31 1.15
CA ALA A 155 17.44 5.73 1.45
C ALA A 155 18.69 6.41 2.04
N CYS A 156 19.38 5.76 2.98
CA CYS A 156 20.63 6.27 3.56
C CYS A 156 21.77 6.33 2.53
N TYR A 157 21.86 5.34 1.65
CA TYR A 157 22.85 5.33 0.56
C TYR A 157 22.67 6.50 -0.42
N LEU A 158 21.44 6.96 -0.62
CA LEU A 158 21.13 8.09 -1.49
C LEU A 158 21.42 9.45 -0.86
N ILE A 159 21.55 9.56 0.47
CA ILE A 159 21.79 10.85 1.15
C ILE A 159 23.02 11.61 0.61
N PRO A 160 24.18 10.97 0.39
CA PRO A 160 25.35 11.68 -0.17
C PRO A 160 25.13 12.18 -1.62
N GLN A 161 24.13 11.66 -2.31
CA GLN A 161 23.79 12.01 -3.70
C GLN A 161 22.74 13.12 -3.78
N TRP A 162 22.21 13.56 -2.64
CA TRP A 162 21.24 14.65 -2.60
C TRP A 162 21.83 15.91 -3.21
N ASN A 163 21.13 16.48 -4.17
CA ASN A 163 21.50 17.70 -4.84
C ASN A 163 20.46 18.80 -4.60
N GLY A 164 20.90 20.06 -4.69
CA GLY A 164 20.02 21.21 -4.49
C GLY A 164 19.03 21.46 -5.63
N ALA A 165 19.13 20.74 -6.75
CA ALA A 165 18.28 20.98 -7.92
C ALA A 165 16.80 20.71 -7.62
N ALA A 166 16.49 19.73 -6.77
CA ALA A 166 15.12 19.50 -6.31
C ALA A 166 14.58 20.63 -5.41
N LEU A 167 15.47 21.37 -4.71
CA LEU A 167 15.10 22.53 -3.91
C LEU A 167 14.81 23.77 -4.78
N GLU A 168 15.39 23.85 -5.98
CA GLU A 168 15.07 24.92 -6.95
C GLU A 168 13.64 24.78 -7.48
N THR A 169 13.06 23.57 -7.40
CA THR A 169 11.65 23.32 -7.75
C THR A 169 10.65 23.67 -6.62
N LEU A 170 11.09 24.35 -5.56
CA LEU A 170 10.22 24.84 -4.48
C LEU A 170 9.28 25.98 -4.91
N SER A 171 9.34 26.44 -6.15
CA SER A 171 8.41 27.46 -6.65
C SER A 171 7.08 26.82 -7.06
N LEU A 172 5.95 27.46 -6.69
CA LEU A 172 4.61 27.10 -7.16
C LEU A 172 4.49 27.07 -8.69
N SER A 173 5.38 27.78 -9.39
CA SER A 173 5.51 27.80 -10.85
C SER A 173 6.08 26.50 -11.42
N SER A 174 6.88 25.74 -10.68
CA SER A 174 7.41 24.46 -11.15
C SER A 174 6.34 23.36 -11.15
N ALA A 175 5.37 23.41 -10.26
CA ALA A 175 4.17 22.54 -10.34
C ALA A 175 3.33 22.81 -11.61
N SER A 176 3.44 24.02 -12.18
CA SER A 176 2.86 24.40 -13.48
C SER A 176 3.74 24.01 -14.68
N ALA A 177 5.03 23.77 -14.49
CA ALA A 177 5.96 23.44 -15.58
C ALA A 177 5.64 22.10 -16.27
N THR A 178 4.92 21.20 -15.62
CA THR A 178 4.42 19.96 -16.19
C THR A 178 3.10 20.13 -16.97
N GLY A 179 2.61 21.37 -17.16
CA GLY A 179 1.33 21.65 -17.84
C GLY A 179 0.08 21.38 -17.01
N ASN A 180 0.23 20.70 -15.88
CA ASN A 180 -0.86 20.41 -14.94
C ASN A 180 -0.65 21.27 -13.69
N GLY A 181 -1.59 22.13 -13.33
CA GLY A 181 -1.49 22.92 -12.10
C GLY A 181 -1.38 22.05 -10.84
N LEU A 182 -0.94 22.64 -9.72
CA LEU A 182 -0.75 21.96 -8.44
C LEU A 182 -1.95 21.06 -8.04
N LEU A 183 -3.19 21.53 -8.24
CA LEU A 183 -4.40 20.78 -7.94
C LEU A 183 -4.50 19.49 -8.77
N MET A 184 -4.17 19.54 -10.05
CA MET A 184 -4.20 18.37 -10.92
C MET A 184 -3.12 17.37 -10.55
N THR A 185 -1.92 17.85 -10.18
CA THR A 185 -0.83 16.99 -9.69
C THR A 185 -1.23 16.28 -8.41
N LEU A 186 -1.82 16.98 -7.44
CA LEU A 186 -2.32 16.38 -6.21
C LEU A 186 -3.47 15.39 -6.49
N TRP A 187 -4.40 15.75 -7.39
CA TRP A 187 -5.50 14.89 -7.78
C TRP A 187 -5.04 13.55 -8.35
N LEU A 188 -4.02 13.57 -9.19
CA LEU A 188 -3.41 12.36 -9.76
C LEU A 188 -2.56 11.57 -8.76
N ALA A 189 -1.96 12.25 -7.78
CA ALA A 189 -1.12 11.61 -6.76
C ALA A 189 -1.94 10.96 -5.62
N ILE A 190 -3.13 11.49 -5.28
CA ILE A 190 -3.98 10.97 -4.21
C ILE A 190 -4.32 9.48 -4.39
N PRO A 191 -4.77 8.98 -5.56
CA PRO A 191 -5.05 7.56 -5.75
C PRO A 191 -3.83 6.67 -5.51
N VAL A 192 -2.65 7.10 -5.95
CA VAL A 192 -1.40 6.36 -5.75
C VAL A 192 -1.03 6.32 -4.27
N MET A 193 -1.20 7.44 -3.57
CA MET A 193 -0.96 7.54 -2.13
C MET A 193 -1.96 6.67 -1.34
N VAL A 194 -3.25 6.72 -1.69
CA VAL A 194 -4.27 5.85 -1.09
C VAL A 194 -3.90 4.38 -1.30
N PHE A 195 -3.53 3.99 -2.51
CA PHE A 195 -3.12 2.62 -2.82
C PHE A 195 -1.87 2.19 -2.03
N SER A 196 -0.87 3.06 -1.90
CA SER A 196 0.39 2.79 -1.21
C SER A 196 0.21 2.56 0.31
N PHE A 197 -0.77 3.22 0.91
CA PHE A 197 -1.03 3.16 2.35
C PHE A 197 -2.30 2.36 2.70
N ASN A 198 -2.95 1.72 1.74
CA ASN A 198 -4.20 1.00 1.99
C ASN A 198 -3.94 -0.36 2.65
N HIS A 199 -4.47 -0.51 3.86
CA HIS A 199 -4.44 -1.75 4.64
C HIS A 199 -5.86 -2.26 4.96
N SER A 200 -6.88 -1.72 4.31
CA SER A 200 -8.28 -2.04 4.59
C SER A 200 -8.58 -3.55 4.68
N PRO A 201 -8.02 -4.41 3.82
CA PRO A 201 -8.31 -5.84 3.89
C PRO A 201 -7.94 -6.51 5.21
N ILE A 202 -6.88 -6.03 5.87
CA ILE A 202 -6.43 -6.62 7.14
C ILE A 202 -7.08 -5.97 8.36
N ILE A 203 -7.70 -4.80 8.21
CA ILE A 203 -8.25 -4.02 9.32
C ILE A 203 -9.44 -4.74 9.98
N SER A 204 -10.29 -5.40 9.17
CA SER A 204 -11.42 -6.16 9.70
C SER A 204 -10.95 -7.30 10.61
N SER A 205 -10.09 -8.17 10.10
CA SER A 205 -9.52 -9.29 10.88
C SER A 205 -8.73 -8.80 12.10
N PHE A 206 -7.99 -7.69 11.98
CA PHE A 206 -7.29 -7.07 13.09
C PHE A 206 -8.27 -6.60 14.19
N ALA A 207 -9.37 -5.95 13.83
CA ALA A 207 -10.37 -5.46 14.77
C ALA A 207 -11.03 -6.64 15.52
N VAL A 208 -11.41 -7.70 14.79
CA VAL A 208 -11.99 -8.93 15.36
C VAL A 208 -11.01 -9.56 16.35
N ALA A 209 -9.77 -9.81 15.96
CA ALA A 209 -8.76 -10.39 16.84
C ALA A 209 -8.52 -9.57 18.11
N LYS A 210 -8.51 -8.24 17.99
CA LYS A 210 -8.33 -7.36 19.15
C LYS A 210 -9.58 -7.26 20.04
N ARG A 211 -10.76 -7.49 19.50
CA ARG A 211 -11.98 -7.59 20.28
C ARG A 211 -11.98 -8.85 21.15
N GLU A 212 -11.52 -9.96 20.64
CA GLU A 212 -11.35 -11.20 21.41
C GLU A 212 -10.33 -11.05 22.55
N GLU A 213 -9.23 -10.31 22.28
CA GLU A 213 -8.14 -10.12 23.23
C GLU A 213 -8.46 -9.09 24.34
N TYR A 214 -9.13 -7.98 24.01
CA TYR A 214 -9.31 -6.82 24.89
C TYR A 214 -10.76 -6.47 25.23
N GLY A 215 -11.75 -7.19 24.70
CA GLY A 215 -13.16 -6.95 24.97
C GLY A 215 -13.56 -5.48 24.76
N ASN A 216 -14.19 -4.89 25.77
CA ASN A 216 -14.65 -3.49 25.71
C ASN A 216 -13.51 -2.44 25.58
N GLY A 217 -12.28 -2.82 25.85
CA GLY A 217 -11.10 -1.97 25.67
C GLY A 217 -10.50 -1.97 24.26
N ALA A 218 -11.01 -2.80 23.36
CA ALA A 218 -10.46 -3.04 22.04
C ALA A 218 -10.36 -1.75 21.18
N GLU A 219 -11.36 -0.87 21.23
CA GLU A 219 -11.38 0.36 20.43
C GLU A 219 -10.19 1.28 20.73
N LYS A 220 -9.94 1.56 22.03
CA LYS A 220 -8.82 2.40 22.44
C LYS A 220 -7.49 1.76 22.08
N LYS A 221 -7.38 0.44 22.27
CA LYS A 221 -6.17 -0.32 21.98
C LYS A 221 -5.88 -0.35 20.48
N CYS A 222 -6.87 -0.66 19.65
CA CYS A 222 -6.77 -0.62 18.20
C CYS A 222 -6.36 0.76 17.70
N SER A 223 -7.01 1.82 18.19
CA SER A 223 -6.68 3.19 17.81
C SER A 223 -5.22 3.54 18.14
N SER A 224 -4.72 3.14 19.32
CA SER A 224 -3.33 3.38 19.72
C SER A 224 -2.33 2.59 18.87
N ILE A 225 -2.63 1.33 18.55
CA ILE A 225 -1.79 0.48 17.69
C ILE A 225 -1.75 1.07 16.29
N LEU A 226 -2.91 1.40 15.71
CA LEU A 226 -3.02 1.99 14.39
C LEU A 226 -2.28 3.32 14.30
N ALA A 227 -2.41 4.21 15.28
CA ALA A 227 -1.70 5.49 15.28
C ALA A 227 -0.18 5.28 15.22
N ARG A 228 0.37 4.42 16.06
CA ARG A 228 1.81 4.13 16.08
C ARG A 228 2.27 3.49 14.78
N ALA A 229 1.53 2.49 14.28
CA ALA A 229 1.86 1.80 13.04
C ALA A 229 1.84 2.76 11.84
N HIS A 230 0.82 3.62 11.73
CA HIS A 230 0.71 4.57 10.63
C HIS A 230 1.77 5.67 10.70
N ILE A 231 2.11 6.18 11.90
CA ILE A 231 3.21 7.14 12.05
C ILE A 231 4.52 6.52 11.57
N MET A 232 4.86 5.33 12.06
CA MET A 232 6.08 4.64 11.65
C MET A 232 6.11 4.36 10.14
N MET A 233 5.00 3.87 9.58
CA MET A 233 4.87 3.59 8.16
C MET A 233 5.04 4.85 7.32
N VAL A 234 4.32 5.93 7.64
CA VAL A 234 4.40 7.19 6.88
C VAL A 234 5.80 7.77 6.97
N LEU A 235 6.42 7.80 8.15
CA LEU A 235 7.80 8.29 8.30
C LEU A 235 8.79 7.47 7.47
N THR A 236 8.72 6.15 7.53
CA THR A 236 9.60 5.25 6.79
C THR A 236 9.44 5.42 5.28
N VAL A 237 8.20 5.39 4.80
CA VAL A 237 7.90 5.50 3.36
C VAL A 237 8.26 6.89 2.85
N MET A 238 7.90 7.95 3.57
CA MET A 238 8.20 9.31 3.12
C MET A 238 9.69 9.61 3.18
N PHE A 239 10.43 9.11 4.15
CA PHE A 239 11.90 9.23 4.17
C PHE A 239 12.52 8.58 2.93
N PHE A 240 12.08 7.38 2.56
CA PHE A 240 12.51 6.71 1.32
C PHE A 240 12.16 7.54 0.08
N VAL A 241 10.91 8.01 -0.02
CA VAL A 241 10.45 8.82 -1.16
C VAL A 241 11.24 10.12 -1.29
N PHE A 242 11.45 10.84 -0.17
CA PHE A 242 12.28 12.06 -0.17
C PHE A 242 13.71 11.78 -0.60
N SER A 243 14.31 10.69 -0.10
CA SER A 243 15.67 10.32 -0.49
C SER A 243 15.78 10.03 -1.99
N CYS A 244 14.77 9.36 -2.57
CA CYS A 244 14.74 9.10 -4.02
C CYS A 244 14.48 10.34 -4.88
N VAL A 245 13.72 11.32 -4.37
CA VAL A 245 13.40 12.55 -5.12
C VAL A 245 14.53 13.57 -5.04
N LEU A 246 15.30 13.59 -3.94
CA LEU A 246 16.40 14.52 -3.72
C LEU A 246 17.73 14.04 -4.34
N SER A 247 17.87 12.75 -4.66
CA SER A 247 19.04 12.18 -5.31
C SER A 247 18.98 12.32 -6.83
#